data_368f0165c6137527532c5f0037c3c231
#
_entry.id   368f0165c6137527532c5f0037c3c231
#
_cell.length_a   1.000
_cell.length_b   1.000
_cell.length_c   1.000
_cell.angle_alpha   90.00
_cell.angle_beta   90.00
_cell.angle_gamma   90.00
#
_symmetry.space_group_name_H-M   'P 1'
#
loop_
_entity.id
_entity.type
_entity.pdbx_description
1 polymer ?
#
loop_
_entity_poly.entity_id
_entity_poly.type
_entity_poly.pdbx_seq_one_letter_code
_entity_poly.pdbx_strand_id
1 'polypeptide(L)'
;MKGVWIVLVALVLVAAAGPATAQPVDVPPTWGGDFWERPRLTGSWWGLRDELGKKGVVFDTDLLLTPQGVLSGGRDTGAEFWGNAEYTLNVDTGKLGLWPGGFFRFSAISAFGDSVLPQSGALVPVNTSVLLPRPNDPTTGLTNATFTQFLSEKFGVFVGKIFTMDSGAGEFAGNYRTQFQNTALVLPMNLALVPISAYGGGVVVLPWQGAVLSAMAIDPSGTPTNNDVSEAFDDGVMLLASGQFTIKPFGLVGHQNVGGMWSNKERLSLVQDPSNAARFLLQEQFPRLQAPGPLLRRIIERFFPELLAPVQPANRENSTWAVFYGFDQYLWQPAGDPKRGIGIFFNFGAADGEANPIKYIYSAGIGGKGIVPGRPNDTFGIGLARTEFSDNFLPALRRALDLGLDHEDAIEMFYNASITQWLNVSLDLQVIEPALKKMLGSGGALKNVDTAVVGGVRMYIRF
;
A
#
# COMPACT_ATOMS: atom_id res chain seq x y z
N MET A 1 -5.01 2.16 -32.30
CA MET A 1 -5.14 3.59 -32.69
C MET A 1 -5.58 4.53 -31.58
N LYS A 2 -6.15 4.05 -30.46
CA LYS A 2 -6.55 4.92 -29.31
C LYS A 2 -5.36 5.45 -28.49
N GLY A 3 -4.24 4.71 -28.39
CA GLY A 3 -3.06 5.14 -27.61
C GLY A 3 -2.24 6.29 -28.22
N VAL A 4 -2.31 6.49 -29.54
CA VAL A 4 -1.53 7.53 -30.24
C VAL A 4 -2.06 8.94 -29.97
N TRP A 5 -3.36 9.08 -29.73
CA TRP A 5 -3.97 10.38 -29.45
C TRP A 5 -3.63 10.93 -28.05
N ILE A 6 -3.44 10.06 -27.05
CA ILE A 6 -3.07 10.47 -25.70
C ILE A 6 -1.63 11.01 -25.69
N VAL A 7 -0.72 10.40 -26.45
CA VAL A 7 0.67 10.88 -26.58
C VAL A 7 0.74 12.19 -27.36
N LEU A 8 -0.09 12.37 -28.40
CA LEU A 8 -0.15 13.60 -29.20
C LEU A 8 -0.73 14.79 -28.43
N VAL A 9 -1.74 14.57 -27.57
CA VAL A 9 -2.29 15.63 -26.71
C VAL A 9 -1.27 16.06 -25.64
N ALA A 10 -0.49 15.13 -25.09
CA ALA A 10 0.59 15.44 -24.17
C ALA A 10 1.72 16.27 -24.84
N LEU A 11 2.07 15.97 -26.08
CA LEU A 11 3.10 16.68 -26.86
C LEU A 11 2.69 18.13 -27.26
N VAL A 12 1.41 18.37 -27.52
CA VAL A 12 0.91 19.72 -27.87
C VAL A 12 0.87 20.65 -26.64
N LEU A 13 0.66 20.11 -25.44
CA LEU A 13 0.64 20.89 -24.20
C LEU A 13 2.04 21.31 -23.71
N VAL A 14 3.11 20.66 -24.15
CA VAL A 14 4.49 21.00 -23.80
C VAL A 14 4.95 22.36 -24.36
N ALA A 15 4.38 22.81 -25.46
CA ALA A 15 4.78 24.06 -26.12
C ALA A 15 4.31 25.34 -25.43
N ALA A 16 3.42 25.25 -24.43
CA ALA A 16 2.81 26.41 -23.73
C ALA A 16 3.25 26.56 -22.26
N ALA A 17 4.19 25.75 -21.77
CA ALA A 17 4.59 25.78 -20.38
C ALA A 17 5.51 26.97 -20.07
N GLY A 18 5.07 27.85 -19.18
CA GLY A 18 5.93 28.86 -18.53
C GLY A 18 6.89 28.21 -17.51
N PRO A 19 7.84 28.96 -16.93
CA PRO A 19 8.81 28.45 -15.97
C PRO A 19 8.10 27.93 -14.71
N ALA A 20 8.10 26.61 -14.52
CA ALA A 20 7.62 25.98 -13.30
C ALA A 20 8.79 25.76 -12.34
N THR A 21 8.61 26.14 -11.08
CA THR A 21 9.65 26.08 -10.03
C THR A 21 9.49 24.87 -9.10
N ALA A 22 8.47 24.05 -9.29
CA ALA A 22 8.24 22.86 -8.47
C ALA A 22 9.34 21.81 -8.68
N GLN A 23 9.96 21.36 -7.59
CA GLN A 23 10.93 20.28 -7.60
C GLN A 23 10.34 19.07 -6.85
N PRO A 24 10.10 17.94 -7.51
CA PRO A 24 9.61 16.73 -6.84
C PRO A 24 10.69 16.03 -5.99
N VAL A 25 11.96 16.38 -6.12
CA VAL A 25 13.07 15.74 -5.40
C VAL A 25 13.94 16.78 -4.70
N ASP A 26 14.06 16.63 -3.39
CA ASP A 26 14.99 17.41 -2.59
C ASP A 26 16.43 16.92 -2.83
N VAL A 27 17.28 17.82 -3.37
CA VAL A 27 18.67 17.54 -3.68
C VAL A 27 19.53 18.19 -2.60
N PRO A 28 20.24 17.39 -1.77
CA PRO A 28 21.10 17.96 -0.75
C PRO A 28 22.26 18.77 -1.38
N PRO A 29 22.85 19.71 -0.65
CA PRO A 29 24.01 20.46 -1.13
C PRO A 29 25.19 19.58 -1.55
N THR A 30 25.38 18.47 -0.84
CA THR A 30 26.31 17.38 -1.18
C THR A 30 25.85 16.07 -0.58
N TRP A 31 26.17 14.96 -1.23
CA TRP A 31 26.07 13.61 -0.66
C TRP A 31 27.37 13.16 0.03
N GLY A 32 28.46 13.96 -0.09
CA GLY A 32 29.74 13.71 0.58
C GLY A 32 29.72 14.07 2.06
N GLY A 33 30.88 14.01 2.68
CA GLY A 33 31.10 14.33 4.09
C GLY A 33 31.52 13.13 4.93
N ASP A 34 31.57 13.35 6.25
CA ASP A 34 31.90 12.29 7.22
C ASP A 34 30.95 11.11 7.12
N PHE A 35 31.48 9.92 7.35
CA PHE A 35 30.70 8.68 7.23
C PHE A 35 29.44 8.69 8.10
N TRP A 36 29.50 9.24 9.30
CA TRP A 36 28.39 9.25 10.25
C TRP A 36 27.35 10.37 10.00
N GLU A 37 27.73 11.40 9.22
CA GLU A 37 26.91 12.60 9.01
C GLU A 37 26.35 12.70 7.59
N ARG A 38 26.96 12.03 6.59
CA ARG A 38 26.52 12.12 5.19
C ARG A 38 25.12 11.54 4.97
N PRO A 39 24.35 12.06 4.00
CA PRO A 39 22.95 11.67 3.82
C PRO A 39 22.73 10.27 3.21
N ARG A 40 23.79 9.69 2.61
CA ARG A 40 23.74 8.36 1.95
C ARG A 40 24.99 7.54 2.26
N LEU A 41 24.82 6.22 2.41
CA LEU A 41 25.91 5.29 2.76
C LEU A 41 27.09 5.36 1.76
N THR A 42 26.83 5.51 0.48
CA THR A 42 27.87 5.52 -0.57
C THR A 42 28.44 6.92 -0.84
N GLY A 43 27.89 7.96 -0.21
CA GLY A 43 28.38 9.33 -0.33
C GLY A 43 28.28 9.92 -1.74
N SER A 44 29.25 10.79 -2.09
CA SER A 44 29.21 11.58 -3.33
C SER A 44 29.76 10.88 -4.59
N TRP A 45 30.24 9.62 -4.48
CA TRP A 45 30.90 8.90 -5.59
C TRP A 45 32.05 9.72 -6.20
N TRP A 46 32.97 10.18 -5.37
CA TRP A 46 34.06 11.07 -5.77
C TRP A 46 33.57 12.37 -6.43
N GLY A 47 32.41 12.88 -6.06
CA GLY A 47 31.79 14.10 -6.59
C GLY A 47 30.84 13.89 -7.77
N LEU A 48 30.82 12.72 -8.41
CA LEU A 48 29.95 12.45 -9.57
C LEU A 48 28.46 12.59 -9.21
N ARG A 49 28.04 12.07 -8.04
CA ARG A 49 26.65 12.16 -7.59
C ARG A 49 26.23 13.63 -7.38
N ASP A 50 27.12 14.46 -6.82
CA ASP A 50 26.86 15.89 -6.62
C ASP A 50 26.71 16.62 -7.97
N GLU A 51 27.53 16.28 -8.96
CA GLU A 51 27.43 16.87 -10.30
C GLU A 51 26.16 16.43 -11.04
N LEU A 52 25.79 15.16 -10.95
CA LEU A 52 24.53 14.65 -11.50
C LEU A 52 23.34 15.34 -10.86
N GLY A 53 23.31 15.46 -9.54
CA GLY A 53 22.23 16.13 -8.81
C GLY A 53 22.09 17.60 -9.18
N LYS A 54 23.20 18.35 -9.36
CA LYS A 54 23.17 19.72 -9.87
C LYS A 54 22.56 19.81 -11.26
N LYS A 55 22.75 18.78 -12.08
CA LYS A 55 22.15 18.67 -13.43
C LYS A 55 20.73 18.08 -13.40
N GLY A 56 20.17 17.83 -12.21
CA GLY A 56 18.81 17.32 -12.08
C GLY A 56 18.65 15.81 -12.27
N VAL A 57 19.73 15.03 -12.21
CA VAL A 57 19.69 13.57 -12.26
C VAL A 57 20.04 13.04 -10.88
N VAL A 58 19.06 12.38 -10.23
CA VAL A 58 19.21 11.79 -8.89
C VAL A 58 18.92 10.31 -8.96
N PHE A 59 19.90 9.52 -8.56
CA PHE A 59 19.76 8.07 -8.41
C PHE A 59 19.92 7.70 -6.93
N ASP A 60 18.92 7.01 -6.39
CA ASP A 60 18.89 6.48 -5.02
C ASP A 60 18.66 4.97 -5.03
N THR A 61 19.26 4.29 -4.08
CA THR A 61 18.98 2.89 -3.74
C THR A 61 18.71 2.81 -2.26
N ASP A 62 17.57 2.25 -1.90
CA ASP A 62 17.17 2.02 -0.52
C ASP A 62 17.04 0.51 -0.27
N LEU A 63 17.53 0.05 0.88
CA LEU A 63 17.43 -1.35 1.31
C LEU A 63 16.68 -1.42 2.64
N LEU A 64 15.61 -2.20 2.66
CA LEU A 64 14.82 -2.49 3.84
C LEU A 64 14.96 -3.96 4.19
N LEU A 65 15.43 -4.26 5.40
CA LEU A 65 15.61 -5.60 5.93
C LEU A 65 14.76 -5.75 7.18
N THR A 66 13.91 -6.78 7.23
CA THR A 66 12.92 -6.95 8.29
C THR A 66 12.85 -8.40 8.77
N PRO A 67 13.77 -8.85 9.64
CA PRO A 67 13.56 -10.07 10.43
C PRO A 67 12.38 -9.87 11.38
N GLN A 68 11.40 -10.77 11.33
CA GLN A 68 10.22 -10.79 12.20
C GLN A 68 9.96 -12.22 12.70
N GLY A 69 9.30 -12.35 13.85
CA GLY A 69 8.88 -13.63 14.39
C GLY A 69 7.54 -13.58 15.10
N VAL A 70 6.75 -14.63 14.95
CA VAL A 70 5.59 -14.91 15.79
C VAL A 70 6.09 -15.51 17.08
N LEU A 71 6.04 -14.72 18.16
CA LEU A 71 6.58 -15.05 19.47
C LEU A 71 5.64 -15.96 20.26
N SER A 72 4.32 -15.76 20.09
CA SER A 72 3.27 -16.57 20.68
C SER A 72 1.96 -16.44 19.91
N GLY A 73 1.09 -17.46 20.03
CA GLY A 73 -0.21 -17.47 19.38
C GLY A 73 -0.11 -17.63 17.85
N GLY A 74 -1.07 -17.04 17.15
CA GLY A 74 -1.19 -17.18 15.71
C GLY A 74 -1.55 -18.60 15.26
N ARG A 75 -1.24 -18.91 14.03
CA ARG A 75 -1.36 -20.25 13.47
C ARG A 75 -0.19 -21.15 13.92
N ASP A 76 0.99 -20.56 13.96
CA ASP A 76 2.24 -21.22 14.37
C ASP A 76 3.26 -20.19 14.85
N THR A 77 4.23 -20.61 15.66
CA THR A 77 5.37 -19.76 16.03
C THR A 77 6.51 -19.98 15.04
N GLY A 78 7.31 -18.96 14.80
CA GLY A 78 8.42 -19.04 13.87
C GLY A 78 8.99 -17.67 13.57
N ALA A 79 10.13 -17.62 12.91
CA ALA A 79 10.78 -16.39 12.49
C ALA A 79 11.15 -16.47 11.01
N GLU A 80 10.96 -15.36 10.31
CA GLU A 80 11.26 -15.23 8.90
C GLU A 80 12.03 -13.93 8.66
N PHE A 81 12.59 -13.82 7.48
CA PHE A 81 13.34 -12.66 7.06
C PHE A 81 12.81 -12.16 5.73
N TRP A 82 12.36 -10.91 5.71
CA TRP A 82 11.94 -10.23 4.50
C TRP A 82 12.84 -9.06 4.17
N GLY A 83 13.13 -8.85 2.88
CA GLY A 83 13.90 -7.72 2.40
C GLY A 83 13.36 -7.13 1.10
N ASN A 84 13.52 -5.81 0.96
CA ASN A 84 13.25 -5.07 -0.27
C ASN A 84 14.45 -4.19 -0.60
N ALA A 85 14.83 -4.15 -1.87
CA ALA A 85 15.71 -3.13 -2.42
C ALA A 85 14.92 -2.28 -3.41
N GLU A 86 14.87 -0.98 -3.19
CA GLU A 86 14.20 -0.01 -4.08
C GLU A 86 15.25 0.81 -4.82
N TYR A 87 15.09 0.93 -6.13
CA TYR A 87 15.94 1.70 -7.03
C TYR A 87 15.11 2.85 -7.60
N THR A 88 15.55 4.08 -7.44
CA THR A 88 14.83 5.26 -7.93
C THR A 88 15.74 6.16 -8.75
N LEU A 89 15.30 6.51 -9.95
CA LEU A 89 15.91 7.50 -10.82
C LEU A 89 14.93 8.64 -11.04
N ASN A 90 15.33 9.85 -10.67
CA ASN A 90 14.60 11.08 -10.92
C ASN A 90 15.37 11.97 -11.86
N VAL A 91 14.69 12.59 -12.84
CA VAL A 91 15.29 13.46 -13.85
C VAL A 91 14.46 14.73 -13.98
N ASP A 92 15.10 15.89 -13.74
CA ASP A 92 14.54 17.23 -13.93
C ASP A 92 14.98 17.78 -15.29
N THR A 93 14.04 17.93 -16.22
CA THR A 93 14.33 18.40 -17.58
C THR A 93 14.82 19.84 -17.61
N GLY A 94 14.35 20.69 -16.69
CA GLY A 94 14.79 22.09 -16.60
C GLY A 94 16.24 22.20 -16.18
N LYS A 95 16.66 21.44 -15.16
CA LYS A 95 18.07 21.40 -14.72
C LYS A 95 19.00 20.78 -15.77
N LEU A 96 18.48 19.84 -16.58
CA LEU A 96 19.24 19.30 -17.73
C LEU A 96 19.39 20.29 -18.88
N GLY A 97 18.72 21.44 -18.85
CA GLY A 97 18.76 22.43 -19.93
C GLY A 97 17.87 22.07 -21.13
N LEU A 98 16.89 21.17 -20.95
CA LEU A 98 15.94 20.78 -22.00
C LEU A 98 14.75 21.73 -22.04
N TRP A 99 13.76 21.53 -21.16
CA TRP A 99 12.61 22.44 -20.99
C TRP A 99 12.19 22.48 -19.51
N PRO A 100 11.55 23.57 -19.03
CA PRO A 100 11.16 23.71 -17.64
C PRO A 100 9.91 22.89 -17.27
N GLY A 101 9.84 22.49 -15.98
CA GLY A 101 8.66 21.89 -15.37
C GLY A 101 8.41 20.44 -15.71
N GLY A 102 9.30 19.78 -16.46
CA GLY A 102 9.23 18.37 -16.77
C GLY A 102 10.03 17.51 -15.79
N PHE A 103 9.46 16.39 -15.34
CA PHE A 103 10.09 15.47 -14.40
C PHE A 103 9.82 14.03 -14.83
N PHE A 104 10.86 13.22 -14.93
CA PHE A 104 10.74 11.78 -15.08
C PHE A 104 11.09 11.10 -13.75
N ARG A 105 10.30 10.09 -13.39
CA ARG A 105 10.60 9.22 -12.26
C ARG A 105 10.47 7.77 -12.70
N PHE A 106 11.51 6.99 -12.41
CA PHE A 106 11.54 5.55 -12.58
C PHE A 106 11.85 4.90 -11.24
N SER A 107 11.06 3.90 -10.86
CA SER A 107 11.34 3.10 -9.66
C SER A 107 11.11 1.63 -9.93
N ALA A 108 12.00 0.80 -9.41
CA ALA A 108 11.86 -0.65 -9.40
C ALA A 108 12.12 -1.16 -7.98
N ILE A 109 11.45 -2.23 -7.60
CA ILE A 109 11.61 -2.86 -6.29
C ILE A 109 11.94 -4.33 -6.49
N SER A 110 13.04 -4.79 -5.87
CA SER A 110 13.38 -6.20 -5.71
C SER A 110 12.99 -6.65 -4.32
N ALA A 111 12.23 -7.75 -4.22
CA ALA A 111 11.86 -8.36 -2.95
C ALA A 111 12.50 -9.76 -2.83
N PHE A 112 12.82 -10.15 -1.61
CA PHE A 112 13.47 -11.44 -1.31
C PHE A 112 13.18 -11.88 0.13
N GLY A 113 13.30 -13.19 0.38
CA GLY A 113 13.02 -13.80 1.67
C GLY A 113 11.56 -14.20 1.85
N ASP A 114 11.19 -14.55 3.08
CA ASP A 114 9.88 -15.07 3.46
C ASP A 114 9.20 -14.19 4.51
N SER A 115 7.88 -14.21 4.54
CA SER A 115 7.05 -13.42 5.46
C SER A 115 6.48 -14.29 6.58
N VAL A 116 6.40 -13.75 7.80
CA VAL A 116 5.71 -14.40 8.92
C VAL A 116 4.17 -14.33 8.81
N LEU A 117 3.63 -13.75 7.76
CA LEU A 117 2.18 -13.63 7.57
C LEU A 117 1.44 -14.99 7.66
N PRO A 118 1.91 -16.08 7.02
CA PRO A 118 1.27 -17.39 7.15
C PRO A 118 1.27 -17.94 8.58
N GLN A 119 2.32 -17.69 9.35
CA GLN A 119 2.44 -18.13 10.74
C GLN A 119 1.55 -17.30 11.67
N SER A 120 1.42 -15.99 11.45
CA SER A 120 0.58 -15.10 12.26
C SER A 120 -0.90 -15.44 12.17
N GLY A 121 -1.35 -15.99 11.04
CA GLY A 121 -2.76 -16.26 10.75
C GLY A 121 -3.56 -14.98 10.43
N ALA A 122 -2.92 -13.84 10.37
CA ALA A 122 -3.53 -12.57 9.98
C ALA A 122 -3.89 -12.55 8.49
N LEU A 123 -4.93 -11.83 8.14
CA LEU A 123 -5.30 -11.53 6.75
C LEU A 123 -4.69 -10.22 6.27
N VAL A 124 -4.52 -9.26 7.17
CA VAL A 124 -3.82 -8.01 6.90
C VAL A 124 -2.32 -8.19 7.15
N PRO A 125 -1.45 -7.86 6.19
CA PRO A 125 -0.02 -8.07 6.36
C PRO A 125 0.55 -7.34 7.59
N VAL A 126 1.26 -8.07 8.43
CA VAL A 126 1.99 -7.57 9.61
C VAL A 126 3.23 -6.73 9.24
N ASN A 127 3.57 -6.73 7.95
CA ASN A 127 4.65 -5.94 7.37
C ASN A 127 4.22 -5.45 5.99
N THR A 128 4.01 -4.15 5.83
CA THR A 128 3.55 -3.55 4.58
C THR A 128 4.50 -3.80 3.42
N SER A 129 5.80 -3.94 3.68
CA SER A 129 6.80 -4.14 2.63
C SER A 129 6.63 -5.48 1.88
N VAL A 130 5.94 -6.47 2.45
CA VAL A 130 5.66 -7.75 1.78
C VAL A 130 4.67 -7.62 0.62
N LEU A 131 3.95 -6.52 0.51
CA LEU A 131 3.11 -6.22 -0.65
C LEU A 131 3.93 -5.91 -1.92
N LEU A 132 5.28 -5.77 -1.80
CA LEU A 132 6.14 -5.22 -2.85
C LEU A 132 7.28 -6.19 -3.23
N PRO A 133 7.19 -6.86 -4.39
CA PRO A 133 6.03 -6.99 -5.28
C PRO A 133 5.05 -8.10 -4.89
N ARG A 134 5.49 -9.16 -4.17
CA ARG A 134 4.65 -10.25 -3.65
C ARG A 134 5.28 -10.91 -2.44
N PRO A 135 4.47 -11.38 -1.48
CA PRO A 135 4.97 -12.18 -0.36
C PRO A 135 5.60 -13.50 -0.84
N ASN A 136 6.73 -13.86 -0.25
CA ASN A 136 7.42 -15.15 -0.46
C ASN A 136 7.74 -15.49 -1.94
N ASP A 137 7.89 -14.46 -2.78
CA ASP A 137 8.17 -14.60 -4.22
C ASP A 137 9.27 -13.61 -4.61
N PRO A 138 10.55 -13.99 -4.49
CA PRO A 138 11.69 -13.14 -4.83
C PRO A 138 11.62 -12.71 -6.29
N THR A 139 11.41 -11.43 -6.53
CA THR A 139 11.27 -10.87 -7.87
C THR A 139 11.57 -9.38 -7.88
N THR A 140 11.74 -8.86 -9.09
CA THR A 140 11.89 -7.42 -9.33
C THR A 140 10.72 -6.92 -10.16
N GLY A 141 10.05 -5.87 -9.69
CA GLY A 141 8.96 -5.21 -10.39
C GLY A 141 9.27 -3.76 -10.70
N LEU A 142 8.90 -3.28 -11.89
CA LEU A 142 8.88 -1.86 -12.22
C LEU A 142 7.64 -1.24 -11.60
N THR A 143 7.82 -0.50 -10.51
CA THR A 143 6.71 0.09 -9.76
C THR A 143 6.29 1.45 -10.31
N ASN A 144 7.23 2.24 -10.82
CA ASN A 144 6.96 3.57 -11.36
C ASN A 144 7.75 3.82 -12.65
N ALA A 145 7.11 4.42 -13.63
CA ALA A 145 7.71 4.99 -14.84
C ALA A 145 6.82 6.14 -15.30
N THR A 146 6.92 7.31 -14.64
CA THR A 146 6.04 8.45 -14.86
C THR A 146 6.78 9.63 -15.44
N PHE A 147 6.08 10.36 -16.30
CA PHE A 147 6.41 11.71 -16.70
C PHE A 147 5.39 12.67 -16.10
N THR A 148 5.87 13.70 -15.42
CA THR A 148 5.06 14.80 -14.87
C THR A 148 5.49 16.10 -15.53
N GLN A 149 4.52 16.88 -16.04
CA GLN A 149 4.75 18.21 -16.57
C GLN A 149 3.95 19.23 -15.76
N PHE A 150 4.61 20.14 -15.11
CA PHE A 150 3.98 21.32 -14.53
C PHE A 150 3.75 22.36 -15.63
N LEU A 151 2.50 22.74 -15.84
CA LEU A 151 2.07 23.76 -16.79
C LEU A 151 2.04 25.16 -16.14
N SER A 152 2.02 25.20 -14.81
CA SER A 152 2.20 26.38 -13.97
C SER A 152 2.73 25.93 -12.60
N GLU A 153 3.05 26.89 -11.72
CA GLU A 153 3.44 26.60 -10.33
C GLU A 153 2.35 25.85 -9.52
N LYS A 154 1.10 25.90 -10.00
CA LYS A 154 -0.06 25.37 -9.29
C LYS A 154 -0.74 24.20 -9.99
N PHE A 155 -0.35 23.87 -11.21
CA PHE A 155 -1.04 22.85 -12.00
C PHE A 155 -0.04 22.00 -12.79
N GLY A 156 -0.12 20.70 -12.60
CA GLY A 156 0.65 19.71 -13.31
C GLY A 156 -0.21 18.58 -13.86
N VAL A 157 0.29 17.94 -14.90
CA VAL A 157 -0.26 16.71 -15.49
C VAL A 157 0.78 15.62 -15.42
N PHE A 158 0.35 14.37 -15.26
CA PHE A 158 1.27 13.24 -15.23
C PHE A 158 0.69 12.04 -15.97
N VAL A 159 1.58 11.21 -16.52
CA VAL A 159 1.22 10.01 -17.28
C VAL A 159 2.32 8.96 -17.16
N GLY A 160 1.95 7.70 -17.24
CA GLY A 160 2.88 6.58 -17.24
C GLY A 160 2.43 5.42 -16.37
N LYS A 161 3.38 4.64 -15.87
CA LYS A 161 3.16 3.61 -14.86
C LYS A 161 3.28 4.25 -13.47
N ILE A 162 2.19 4.29 -12.74
CA ILE A 162 2.05 5.05 -11.48
C ILE A 162 2.13 4.09 -10.30
N PHE A 163 2.98 4.38 -9.33
CA PHE A 163 3.05 3.68 -8.06
C PHE A 163 2.08 4.31 -7.07
N THR A 164 0.99 3.63 -6.77
CA THR A 164 -0.12 4.16 -5.97
C THR A 164 0.15 4.20 -4.46
N MET A 165 1.13 3.42 -3.98
CA MET A 165 1.54 3.40 -2.57
C MET A 165 2.54 4.53 -2.19
N ASP A 166 2.99 5.32 -3.14
CA ASP A 166 3.93 6.44 -2.91
C ASP A 166 3.21 7.73 -2.47
N SER A 167 1.95 7.64 -2.11
CA SER A 167 1.14 8.78 -1.66
C SER A 167 1.42 9.08 -0.19
N GLY A 168 2.07 10.20 0.04
CA GLY A 168 2.31 10.96 1.23
C GLY A 168 2.11 10.28 2.60
N ALA A 169 3.21 9.90 3.24
CA ALA A 169 3.20 9.51 4.63
C ALA A 169 2.72 10.67 5.52
N GLY A 170 1.83 10.37 6.49
CA GLY A 170 1.49 11.29 7.56
C GLY A 170 2.67 11.50 8.53
N GLU A 171 2.55 12.49 9.41
CA GLU A 171 3.60 12.82 10.38
C GLU A 171 3.89 11.66 11.34
N PHE A 172 2.87 10.87 11.72
CA PHE A 172 2.97 9.84 12.75
C PHE A 172 2.69 8.43 12.24
N ALA A 173 2.04 8.29 11.08
CA ALA A 173 1.70 7.01 10.46
C ALA A 173 1.77 7.12 8.93
N GLY A 174 1.87 5.97 8.24
CA GLY A 174 1.88 5.90 6.78
C GLY A 174 3.27 5.68 6.17
N ASN A 175 4.35 5.76 6.93
CA ASN A 175 5.69 5.47 6.44
C ASN A 175 6.19 4.10 6.92
N TYR A 176 5.99 3.06 6.11
CA TYR A 176 6.40 1.69 6.46
C TYR A 176 7.92 1.49 6.60
N ARG A 177 8.76 2.48 6.23
CA ARG A 177 10.21 2.39 6.37
C ARG A 177 10.72 2.83 7.74
N THR A 178 10.02 3.75 8.41
CA THR A 178 10.49 4.38 9.67
C THR A 178 9.42 4.57 10.73
N GLN A 179 8.16 4.18 10.44
CA GLN A 179 7.03 4.25 11.37
C GLN A 179 6.44 2.84 11.56
N PHE A 180 5.12 2.70 11.65
CA PHE A 180 4.43 1.42 11.76
C PHE A 180 4.76 0.47 10.61
N GLN A 181 4.70 -0.84 10.87
CA GLN A 181 4.90 -1.90 9.88
C GLN A 181 3.59 -2.56 9.46
N ASN A 182 2.64 -2.71 10.39
CA ASN A 182 1.34 -3.33 10.11
C ASN A 182 0.58 -2.52 9.05
N THR A 183 0.13 -3.20 8.02
CA THR A 183 -0.49 -2.56 6.87
C THR A 183 -1.76 -1.77 7.23
N ALA A 184 -2.52 -2.22 8.24
CA ALA A 184 -3.72 -1.50 8.68
C ALA A 184 -3.43 -0.13 9.34
N LEU A 185 -2.19 0.09 9.82
CA LEU A 185 -1.73 1.37 10.36
C LEU A 185 -1.02 2.23 9.31
N VAL A 186 -0.60 1.62 8.19
CA VAL A 186 0.17 2.29 7.13
C VAL A 186 -0.72 2.73 5.97
N LEU A 187 -1.67 1.87 5.57
CA LEU A 187 -2.49 2.07 4.37
C LEU A 187 -3.98 1.99 4.71
N PRO A 188 -4.82 2.76 4.02
CA PRO A 188 -6.27 2.58 4.08
C PRO A 188 -6.68 1.28 3.38
N MET A 189 -6.77 0.18 4.14
CA MET A 189 -6.99 -1.19 3.62
C MET A 189 -8.30 -1.37 2.84
N ASN A 190 -9.28 -0.49 3.01
CA ASN A 190 -10.48 -0.45 2.16
C ASN A 190 -10.16 -0.07 0.69
N LEU A 191 -8.94 0.43 0.41
CA LEU A 191 -8.41 0.63 -0.94
C LEU A 191 -7.64 -0.59 -1.48
N ALA A 192 -7.77 -1.77 -0.88
CA ALA A 192 -7.05 -3.00 -1.28
C ALA A 192 -7.29 -3.42 -2.75
N LEU A 193 -8.35 -2.94 -3.38
CA LEU A 193 -8.63 -3.16 -4.79
C LEU A 193 -7.89 -2.20 -5.74
N VAL A 194 -7.23 -1.16 -5.21
CA VAL A 194 -6.38 -0.26 -5.99
C VAL A 194 -5.08 -1.00 -6.35
N PRO A 195 -4.72 -1.09 -7.63
CA PRO A 195 -3.46 -1.70 -8.03
C PRO A 195 -2.27 -0.96 -7.42
N ILE A 196 -1.26 -1.68 -6.93
CA ILE A 196 -0.02 -1.10 -6.38
C ILE A 196 0.76 -0.32 -7.46
N SER A 197 0.67 -0.76 -8.70
CA SER A 197 1.30 -0.11 -9.84
C SER A 197 0.46 -0.32 -11.09
N ALA A 198 0.10 0.76 -11.78
CA ALA A 198 -0.79 0.71 -12.94
C ALA A 198 -0.47 1.80 -13.97
N TYR A 199 -0.72 1.51 -15.23
CA TYR A 199 -0.69 2.53 -16.27
C TYR A 199 -1.86 3.49 -16.12
N GLY A 200 -1.59 4.77 -16.35
CA GLY A 200 -2.62 5.79 -16.27
C GLY A 200 -2.07 7.19 -16.38
N GLY A 201 -2.88 8.15 -15.99
CA GLY A 201 -2.51 9.56 -15.98
C GLY A 201 -3.49 10.38 -15.16
N GLY A 202 -3.08 11.59 -14.85
CA GLY A 202 -3.89 12.45 -14.01
C GLY A 202 -3.38 13.87 -13.95
N VAL A 203 -3.94 14.59 -12.99
CA VAL A 203 -3.63 15.99 -12.71
C VAL A 203 -3.29 16.17 -11.24
N VAL A 204 -2.43 17.14 -10.97
CA VAL A 204 -2.14 17.62 -9.62
C VAL A 204 -2.36 19.14 -9.58
N VAL A 205 -3.05 19.60 -8.54
CA VAL A 205 -3.35 21.01 -8.32
C VAL A 205 -2.83 21.43 -6.95
N LEU A 206 -2.10 22.52 -6.89
CA LEU A 206 -1.54 23.15 -5.69
C LEU A 206 -2.24 24.49 -5.45
N PRO A 207 -3.50 24.52 -4.95
CA PRO A 207 -4.30 25.73 -4.93
C PRO A 207 -3.73 26.82 -4.01
N TRP A 208 -3.12 26.41 -2.87
CA TRP A 208 -2.39 27.28 -1.94
C TRP A 208 -1.29 26.45 -1.23
N GLN A 209 -0.40 27.14 -0.53
CA GLN A 209 0.68 26.47 0.21
C GLN A 209 0.12 25.51 1.28
N GLY A 210 0.53 24.25 1.22
CA GLY A 210 0.06 23.19 2.13
C GLY A 210 -1.23 22.51 1.68
N ALA A 211 -1.71 22.76 0.45
CA ALA A 211 -2.81 22.00 -0.15
C ALA A 211 -2.36 21.33 -1.44
N VAL A 212 -2.66 20.03 -1.56
CA VAL A 212 -2.43 19.20 -2.76
C VAL A 212 -3.72 18.50 -3.10
N LEU A 213 -4.21 18.68 -4.31
CA LEU A 213 -5.35 17.94 -4.87
C LEU A 213 -4.84 17.11 -6.04
N SER A 214 -5.27 15.88 -6.14
CA SER A 214 -4.96 15.01 -7.29
C SER A 214 -6.20 14.27 -7.77
N ALA A 215 -6.24 14.04 -9.08
CA ALA A 215 -7.22 13.14 -9.70
C ALA A 215 -6.52 12.36 -10.82
N MET A 216 -6.80 11.06 -10.92
CA MET A 216 -6.19 10.20 -11.92
C MET A 216 -7.14 9.11 -12.40
N ALA A 217 -6.90 8.66 -13.62
CA ALA A 217 -7.50 7.47 -14.20
C ALA A 217 -6.38 6.44 -14.44
N ILE A 218 -6.56 5.24 -13.91
CA ILE A 218 -5.57 4.15 -14.03
C ILE A 218 -6.24 2.87 -14.50
N ASP A 219 -5.43 1.97 -15.05
CA ASP A 219 -5.80 0.60 -15.34
C ASP A 219 -6.10 -0.18 -14.04
N PRO A 220 -7.32 -0.72 -13.86
CA PRO A 220 -7.69 -1.45 -12.64
C PRO A 220 -7.03 -2.83 -12.52
N SER A 221 -6.26 -3.29 -13.52
CA SER A 221 -5.62 -4.61 -13.61
C SER A 221 -4.10 -4.55 -13.49
N GLY A 222 -3.53 -3.35 -13.34
CA GLY A 222 -2.10 -3.13 -13.30
C GLY A 222 -1.39 -3.89 -12.17
N THR A 223 -0.15 -4.31 -12.42
CA THR A 223 0.74 -4.92 -11.40
C THR A 223 2.18 -4.43 -11.58
N PRO A 224 3.03 -4.48 -10.54
CA PRO A 224 4.45 -4.12 -10.68
C PRO A 224 5.22 -5.01 -11.67
N THR A 225 4.78 -6.25 -11.87
CA THR A 225 5.47 -7.26 -12.69
C THR A 225 4.97 -7.35 -14.12
N ASN A 226 3.80 -6.79 -14.43
CA ASN A 226 3.31 -6.69 -15.82
C ASN A 226 3.64 -5.30 -16.40
N ASN A 227 4.44 -5.26 -17.45
CA ASN A 227 4.84 -4.04 -18.16
C ASN A 227 4.22 -3.96 -19.58
N ASP A 228 3.30 -4.85 -19.92
CA ASP A 228 2.61 -4.79 -21.21
C ASP A 228 1.55 -3.67 -21.17
N VAL A 229 1.73 -2.70 -22.06
CA VAL A 229 0.82 -1.55 -22.23
C VAL A 229 -0.35 -1.91 -23.16
N SER A 230 -0.22 -2.97 -23.95
CA SER A 230 -1.22 -3.33 -24.98
C SER A 230 -2.54 -3.77 -24.37
N GLU A 231 -2.54 -4.32 -23.15
CA GLU A 231 -3.70 -4.78 -22.41
C GLU A 231 -4.25 -3.74 -21.42
N ALA A 232 -3.59 -2.56 -21.33
CA ALA A 232 -4.00 -1.52 -20.40
C ALA A 232 -5.43 -1.02 -20.70
N PHE A 233 -6.27 -0.97 -19.66
CA PHE A 233 -7.67 -0.56 -19.71
C PHE A 233 -8.63 -1.52 -20.44
N ASP A 234 -8.23 -2.73 -20.80
CA ASP A 234 -9.13 -3.72 -21.42
C ASP A 234 -10.24 -4.13 -20.44
N ASP A 235 -9.94 -4.22 -19.15
CA ASP A 235 -10.88 -4.56 -18.08
C ASP A 235 -11.66 -3.36 -17.53
N GLY A 236 -11.52 -2.17 -18.09
CA GLY A 236 -12.20 -0.95 -17.63
C GLY A 236 -11.25 0.13 -17.13
N VAL A 237 -11.75 1.00 -16.26
CA VAL A 237 -11.01 2.14 -15.70
C VAL A 237 -11.21 2.23 -14.19
N MET A 238 -10.19 2.68 -13.47
CA MET A 238 -10.30 3.08 -12.08
C MET A 238 -9.99 4.58 -11.97
N LEU A 239 -10.90 5.32 -11.36
CA LEU A 239 -10.74 6.73 -11.05
C LEU A 239 -10.36 6.89 -9.58
N LEU A 240 -9.34 7.68 -9.30
CA LEU A 240 -8.94 8.05 -7.95
C LEU A 240 -8.91 9.57 -7.83
N ALA A 241 -9.34 10.05 -6.67
CA ALA A 241 -9.21 11.46 -6.33
C ALA A 241 -8.82 11.60 -4.86
N SER A 242 -7.93 12.53 -4.55
CA SER A 242 -7.51 12.81 -3.19
C SER A 242 -7.18 14.27 -2.95
N GLY A 243 -7.28 14.70 -1.70
CA GLY A 243 -6.88 16.01 -1.23
C GLY A 243 -6.12 15.90 0.08
N GLN A 244 -5.02 16.61 0.17
CA GLN A 244 -4.22 16.77 1.38
C GLN A 244 -4.13 18.24 1.74
N PHE A 245 -4.35 18.58 3.01
CA PHE A 245 -4.39 19.94 3.50
C PHE A 245 -3.59 20.06 4.78
N THR A 246 -2.62 20.97 4.81
CA THR A 246 -1.93 21.36 6.04
C THR A 246 -2.78 22.42 6.76
N ILE A 247 -3.06 22.17 8.03
CA ILE A 247 -3.79 23.07 8.91
C ILE A 247 -2.92 23.40 10.14
N LYS A 248 -3.27 24.44 10.87
CA LYS A 248 -2.54 24.85 12.08
C LYS A 248 -3.50 25.26 13.21
N PRO A 249 -4.34 24.34 13.70
CA PRO A 249 -5.18 24.64 14.85
C PRO A 249 -4.29 24.95 16.06
N PHE A 250 -4.62 26.02 16.76
CA PHE A 250 -3.85 26.53 17.90
C PHE A 250 -2.35 26.79 17.62
N GLY A 251 -2.00 27.01 16.33
CA GLY A 251 -0.62 27.24 15.89
C GLY A 251 0.23 25.98 15.71
N LEU A 252 -0.30 24.79 16.02
CA LEU A 252 0.36 23.49 15.86
C LEU A 252 0.06 22.87 14.51
N VAL A 253 1.07 22.26 13.88
CA VAL A 253 0.92 21.65 12.56
C VAL A 253 0.01 20.42 12.62
N GLY A 254 -0.86 20.29 11.64
CA GLY A 254 -1.69 19.12 11.39
C GLY A 254 -2.01 18.98 9.90
N HIS A 255 -2.40 17.78 9.50
CA HIS A 255 -2.77 17.47 8.13
C HIS A 255 -4.13 16.78 8.09
N GLN A 256 -4.87 17.07 7.02
CA GLN A 256 -6.13 16.41 6.70
C GLN A 256 -5.98 15.73 5.35
N ASN A 257 -6.36 14.48 5.27
CA ASN A 257 -6.32 13.69 4.03
C ASN A 257 -7.71 13.13 3.76
N VAL A 258 -8.20 13.30 2.54
CA VAL A 258 -9.47 12.74 2.10
C VAL A 258 -9.31 12.23 0.68
N GLY A 259 -9.97 11.14 0.37
CA GLY A 259 -9.95 10.63 -0.99
C GLY A 259 -10.85 9.42 -1.18
N GLY A 260 -10.82 8.91 -2.39
CA GLY A 260 -11.58 7.73 -2.75
C GLY A 260 -11.26 7.22 -4.14
N MET A 261 -11.83 6.07 -4.44
CA MET A 261 -11.75 5.44 -5.74
C MET A 261 -13.13 4.98 -6.20
N TRP A 262 -13.29 4.92 -7.51
CA TRP A 262 -14.37 4.24 -8.20
C TRP A 262 -13.80 3.48 -9.40
N SER A 263 -14.33 2.27 -9.66
CA SER A 263 -13.91 1.46 -10.81
C SER A 263 -15.12 0.80 -11.46
N ASN A 264 -15.11 0.70 -12.79
CA ASN A 264 -16.09 -0.06 -13.56
C ASN A 264 -15.57 -1.44 -13.99
N LYS A 265 -14.45 -1.91 -13.41
CA LYS A 265 -13.97 -3.27 -13.64
C LYS A 265 -14.99 -4.25 -13.08
N GLU A 266 -15.44 -5.18 -13.94
CA GLU A 266 -16.29 -6.29 -13.51
C GLU A 266 -15.54 -7.20 -12.54
N ARG A 267 -16.13 -7.45 -11.37
CA ARG A 267 -15.56 -8.27 -10.30
C ARG A 267 -16.55 -9.35 -9.86
N LEU A 268 -16.01 -10.41 -9.29
CA LEU A 268 -16.84 -11.41 -8.62
C LEU A 268 -17.55 -10.73 -7.44
N SER A 269 -18.90 -10.82 -7.40
CA SER A 269 -19.67 -10.35 -6.25
C SER A 269 -19.42 -11.26 -5.04
N LEU A 270 -19.27 -10.66 -3.87
CA LEU A 270 -19.24 -11.41 -2.60
C LEU A 270 -20.63 -11.94 -2.23
N VAL A 271 -21.69 -11.37 -2.80
CA VAL A 271 -23.09 -11.80 -2.65
C VAL A 271 -23.35 -12.94 -3.63
N GLN A 272 -23.05 -14.16 -3.20
CA GLN A 272 -23.30 -15.37 -3.98
C GLN A 272 -24.47 -16.17 -3.40
N ASP A 273 -25.19 -16.91 -4.27
CA ASP A 273 -26.14 -17.90 -3.81
C ASP A 273 -25.39 -18.98 -3.00
N PRO A 274 -25.71 -19.16 -1.71
CA PRO A 274 -25.00 -20.13 -0.86
C PRO A 274 -25.08 -21.57 -1.40
N SER A 275 -26.18 -21.93 -2.05
CA SER A 275 -26.37 -23.28 -2.65
C SER A 275 -25.46 -23.45 -3.88
N ASN A 276 -25.26 -22.38 -4.65
CA ASN A 276 -24.41 -22.38 -5.83
C ASN A 276 -22.92 -22.42 -5.45
N ALA A 277 -22.52 -21.62 -4.44
CA ALA A 277 -21.17 -21.63 -3.91
C ALA A 277 -20.78 -22.99 -3.31
N ALA A 278 -21.69 -23.62 -2.55
CA ALA A 278 -21.48 -24.95 -2.00
C ALA A 278 -21.30 -26.01 -3.11
N ARG A 279 -22.12 -25.94 -4.16
CA ARG A 279 -22.00 -26.84 -5.33
C ARG A 279 -20.69 -26.67 -6.05
N PHE A 280 -20.26 -25.44 -6.31
CA PHE A 280 -19.00 -25.17 -6.96
C PHE A 280 -17.82 -25.77 -6.18
N LEU A 281 -17.75 -25.55 -4.87
CA LEU A 281 -16.72 -26.10 -3.99
C LEU A 281 -16.75 -27.64 -3.95
N LEU A 282 -17.94 -28.24 -3.86
CA LEU A 282 -18.10 -29.69 -3.88
C LEU A 282 -17.70 -30.33 -5.22
N GLN A 283 -18.03 -29.69 -6.33
CA GLN A 283 -17.66 -30.18 -7.65
C GLN A 283 -16.15 -30.07 -7.92
N GLU A 284 -15.49 -29.02 -7.40
CA GLU A 284 -14.04 -28.87 -7.50
C GLU A 284 -13.30 -29.92 -6.65
N GLN A 285 -13.77 -30.15 -5.42
CA GLN A 285 -13.20 -31.13 -4.49
C GLN A 285 -13.50 -32.57 -4.89
N PHE A 286 -14.67 -32.81 -5.50
CA PHE A 286 -15.15 -34.12 -5.93
C PHE A 286 -15.59 -34.09 -7.40
N PRO A 287 -14.66 -34.17 -8.37
CA PRO A 287 -14.97 -34.09 -9.81
C PRO A 287 -16.03 -35.10 -10.29
N ARG A 288 -16.20 -36.24 -9.57
CA ARG A 288 -17.23 -37.24 -9.85
C ARG A 288 -18.67 -36.75 -9.64
N LEU A 289 -18.85 -35.61 -8.91
CA LEU A 289 -20.15 -34.98 -8.73
C LEU A 289 -20.56 -34.16 -9.96
N GLN A 290 -19.65 -33.81 -10.85
CA GLN A 290 -19.97 -33.12 -12.11
C GLN A 290 -20.68 -34.05 -13.10
N ALA A 291 -20.35 -35.38 -13.05
CA ALA A 291 -21.00 -36.42 -13.86
C ALA A 291 -21.23 -37.67 -13.00
N PRO A 292 -22.19 -37.65 -12.09
CA PRO A 292 -22.44 -38.75 -11.18
C PRO A 292 -22.95 -39.98 -11.94
N GLY A 293 -22.36 -41.16 -11.64
CA GLY A 293 -22.86 -42.41 -12.15
C GLY A 293 -24.26 -42.71 -11.68
N PRO A 294 -25.02 -43.68 -12.31
CA PRO A 294 -26.44 -43.88 -12.08
C PRO A 294 -26.86 -44.12 -10.64
N LEU A 295 -26.02 -44.80 -9.85
CA LEU A 295 -26.27 -45.06 -8.43
C LEU A 295 -26.14 -43.80 -7.57
N LEU A 296 -25.04 -43.08 -7.76
CA LEU A 296 -24.77 -41.84 -7.02
C LEU A 296 -25.83 -40.77 -7.39
N ARG A 297 -26.20 -40.69 -8.65
CA ARG A 297 -27.25 -39.77 -9.12
C ARG A 297 -28.57 -40.02 -8.40
N ARG A 298 -29.03 -41.28 -8.24
CA ARG A 298 -30.25 -41.59 -7.52
C ARG A 298 -30.17 -41.20 -6.03
N ILE A 299 -29.04 -41.37 -5.40
CA ILE A 299 -28.85 -40.95 -4.00
C ILE A 299 -28.94 -39.43 -3.89
N ILE A 300 -28.28 -38.72 -4.78
CA ILE A 300 -28.28 -37.24 -4.80
C ILE A 300 -29.72 -36.74 -5.11
N GLU A 301 -30.41 -37.31 -6.11
CA GLU A 301 -31.79 -36.94 -6.45
C GLU A 301 -32.78 -37.11 -5.27
N ARG A 302 -32.50 -38.09 -4.41
CA ARG A 302 -33.38 -38.38 -3.27
C ARG A 302 -33.10 -37.55 -2.03
N PHE A 303 -31.85 -37.22 -1.74
CA PHE A 303 -31.43 -36.60 -0.48
C PHE A 303 -30.89 -35.18 -0.64
N PHE A 304 -30.40 -34.83 -1.82
CA PHE A 304 -29.74 -33.55 -2.11
C PHE A 304 -30.05 -33.09 -3.54
N PRO A 305 -31.33 -32.98 -3.95
CA PRO A 305 -31.69 -32.70 -5.35
C PRO A 305 -31.08 -31.40 -5.88
N GLU A 306 -30.82 -30.40 -5.01
CA GLU A 306 -30.17 -29.16 -5.35
C GLU A 306 -28.73 -29.32 -5.86
N LEU A 307 -28.03 -30.42 -5.54
CA LEU A 307 -26.70 -30.70 -6.06
C LEU A 307 -26.66 -31.08 -7.54
N LEU A 308 -27.82 -31.50 -8.10
CA LEU A 308 -27.96 -31.82 -9.52
C LEU A 308 -28.45 -30.63 -10.36
N ALA A 309 -28.89 -29.56 -9.74
CA ALA A 309 -29.26 -28.37 -10.48
C ALA A 309 -27.99 -27.80 -11.18
N PRO A 310 -28.10 -27.23 -12.40
CA PRO A 310 -26.98 -26.61 -13.08
C PRO A 310 -26.35 -25.52 -12.18
N VAL A 311 -25.04 -25.50 -12.12
CA VAL A 311 -24.33 -24.39 -11.46
C VAL A 311 -24.65 -23.09 -12.23
N GLN A 312 -25.27 -22.15 -11.53
CA GLN A 312 -25.54 -20.83 -12.11
C GLN A 312 -24.23 -20.06 -12.27
N PRO A 313 -24.10 -19.18 -13.26
CA PRO A 313 -22.98 -18.25 -13.32
C PRO A 313 -22.86 -17.49 -11.99
N ALA A 314 -21.63 -17.28 -11.54
CA ALA A 314 -21.38 -16.50 -10.34
C ALA A 314 -21.86 -15.05 -10.52
N ASN A 315 -22.47 -14.49 -9.48
CA ASN A 315 -22.88 -13.09 -9.49
C ASN A 315 -21.66 -12.18 -9.65
N ARG A 316 -21.79 -11.13 -10.43
CA ARG A 316 -20.74 -10.16 -10.70
C ARG A 316 -21.22 -8.74 -10.42
N GLU A 317 -20.32 -7.91 -9.96
CA GLU A 317 -20.52 -6.47 -9.75
C GLU A 317 -19.79 -5.70 -10.86
N ASN A 318 -20.52 -4.76 -11.48
CA ASN A 318 -20.01 -3.94 -12.59
C ASN A 318 -19.34 -2.66 -12.11
N SER A 319 -19.29 -2.41 -10.81
CA SER A 319 -18.59 -1.27 -10.24
C SER A 319 -18.23 -1.52 -8.78
N THR A 320 -17.23 -0.80 -8.31
CA THR A 320 -16.83 -0.77 -6.90
C THR A 320 -16.38 0.62 -6.53
N TRP A 321 -16.55 0.98 -5.26
CA TRP A 321 -16.09 2.25 -4.72
C TRP A 321 -15.49 2.08 -3.33
N ALA A 322 -14.60 3.00 -2.97
CA ALA A 322 -14.11 3.16 -1.62
C ALA A 322 -13.76 4.62 -1.34
N VAL A 323 -13.91 5.03 -0.09
CA VAL A 323 -13.55 6.37 0.38
C VAL A 323 -12.75 6.28 1.66
N PHE A 324 -11.88 7.26 1.90
CA PHE A 324 -11.12 7.36 3.14
C PHE A 324 -11.02 8.80 3.60
N TYR A 325 -10.84 8.96 4.90
CA TYR A 325 -10.48 10.21 5.56
C TYR A 325 -9.44 9.90 6.64
N GLY A 326 -8.45 10.76 6.75
CA GLY A 326 -7.44 10.66 7.81
C GLY A 326 -6.95 12.03 8.23
N PHE A 327 -6.47 12.11 9.45
CA PHE A 327 -5.76 13.29 9.92
C PHE A 327 -4.58 12.92 10.81
N ASP A 328 -3.61 13.80 10.88
CA ASP A 328 -2.63 13.87 11.94
C ASP A 328 -2.60 15.29 12.53
N GLN A 329 -2.27 15.39 13.82
CA GLN A 329 -2.23 16.64 14.54
C GLN A 329 -1.19 16.63 15.64
N TYR A 330 -0.25 17.54 15.58
CA TYR A 330 0.62 17.79 16.72
C TYR A 330 -0.20 18.33 17.90
N LEU A 331 0.02 17.75 19.05
CA LEU A 331 -0.51 18.22 20.34
C LEU A 331 0.51 19.08 21.09
N TRP A 332 1.78 18.86 20.79
CA TRP A 332 2.88 19.61 21.35
C TRP A 332 4.05 19.64 20.35
N GLN A 333 4.65 20.82 20.21
CA GLN A 333 5.85 21.07 19.42
C GLN A 333 6.79 21.97 20.23
N PRO A 334 8.10 21.70 20.27
CA PRO A 334 9.05 22.61 20.92
C PRO A 334 9.12 23.94 20.18
N ALA A 335 9.31 25.03 20.92
CA ALA A 335 9.45 26.37 20.34
C ALA A 335 10.62 26.40 19.32
N GLY A 336 10.34 26.89 18.13
CA GLY A 336 11.33 27.06 17.07
C GLY A 336 11.66 25.82 16.23
N ASP A 337 11.07 24.65 16.53
CA ASP A 337 11.27 23.44 15.73
C ASP A 337 9.92 22.74 15.40
N PRO A 338 9.27 23.11 14.30
CA PRO A 338 7.97 22.56 13.92
C PRO A 338 8.03 21.11 13.36
N LYS A 339 9.22 20.52 13.25
CA LYS A 339 9.41 19.14 12.75
C LYS A 339 9.50 18.12 13.90
N ARG A 340 9.47 18.58 15.16
CA ARG A 340 9.57 17.73 16.36
C ARG A 340 8.32 17.89 17.20
N GLY A 341 7.98 16.87 17.96
CA GLY A 341 6.86 16.95 18.88
C GLY A 341 6.14 15.62 19.09
N ILE A 342 4.99 15.70 19.73
CA ILE A 342 4.07 14.59 19.97
C ILE A 342 2.73 14.96 19.38
N GLY A 343 2.06 14.00 18.78
CA GLY A 343 0.74 14.19 18.21
C GLY A 343 -0.05 12.89 18.10
N ILE A 344 -1.19 13.01 17.49
CA ILE A 344 -2.14 11.94 17.26
C ILE A 344 -2.41 11.77 15.77
N PHE A 345 -2.84 10.59 15.40
CA PHE A 345 -3.39 10.34 14.07
C PHE A 345 -4.68 9.54 14.16
N PHE A 346 -5.51 9.66 13.14
CA PHE A 346 -6.72 8.87 12.96
C PHE A 346 -6.96 8.66 11.46
N ASN A 347 -7.41 7.44 11.09
CA ASN A 347 -7.89 7.14 9.74
C ASN A 347 -9.19 6.36 9.83
N PHE A 348 -10.06 6.63 8.88
CA PHE A 348 -11.32 5.94 8.63
C PHE A 348 -11.46 5.68 7.13
N GLY A 349 -11.99 4.52 6.78
CA GLY A 349 -12.33 4.19 5.40
C GLY A 349 -13.58 3.33 5.31
N ALA A 350 -14.27 3.45 4.19
CA ALA A 350 -15.45 2.66 3.86
C ALA A 350 -15.42 2.23 2.39
N ALA A 351 -16.00 1.08 2.08
CA ALA A 351 -16.15 0.55 0.73
C ALA A 351 -17.53 -0.12 0.55
N ASP A 352 -17.87 -0.49 -0.68
CA ASP A 352 -19.17 -1.06 -1.05
C ASP A 352 -19.53 -2.36 -0.28
N GLY A 353 -18.53 -3.22 0.00
CA GLY A 353 -18.73 -4.50 0.68
C GLY A 353 -19.43 -5.57 -0.18
N GLU A 354 -19.69 -5.32 -1.46
CA GLU A 354 -20.25 -6.28 -2.42
C GLU A 354 -19.17 -6.85 -3.33
N ALA A 355 -18.24 -6.01 -3.79
CA ALA A 355 -17.05 -6.40 -4.52
C ALA A 355 -15.77 -6.32 -3.67
N ASN A 356 -15.76 -5.46 -2.65
CA ASN A 356 -14.61 -5.27 -1.76
C ASN A 356 -14.78 -6.10 -0.49
N PRO A 357 -13.84 -7.03 -0.19
CA PRO A 357 -13.92 -7.85 1.03
C PRO A 357 -13.71 -7.03 2.32
N ILE A 358 -13.09 -5.85 2.25
CA ILE A 358 -12.88 -4.95 3.40
C ILE A 358 -13.88 -3.82 3.30
N LYS A 359 -14.84 -3.80 4.23
CA LYS A 359 -15.95 -2.85 4.25
C LYS A 359 -15.62 -1.57 5.00
N TYR A 360 -14.99 -1.69 6.19
CA TYR A 360 -14.57 -0.54 7.00
C TYR A 360 -13.16 -0.73 7.53
N ILE A 361 -12.49 0.39 7.73
CA ILE A 361 -11.23 0.44 8.47
C ILE A 361 -11.27 1.58 9.47
N TYR A 362 -10.60 1.37 10.60
CA TYR A 362 -10.35 2.38 11.62
C TYR A 362 -8.91 2.22 12.08
N SER A 363 -8.16 3.32 12.16
CA SER A 363 -6.89 3.30 12.87
C SER A 363 -6.69 4.61 13.61
N ALA A 364 -6.07 4.53 14.77
CA ALA A 364 -5.76 5.69 15.60
C ALA A 364 -4.51 5.43 16.42
N GLY A 365 -3.84 6.49 16.81
CA GLY A 365 -2.68 6.35 17.68
C GLY A 365 -2.02 7.66 18.07
N ILE A 366 -0.93 7.49 18.78
CA ILE A 366 -0.05 8.57 19.22
C ILE A 366 1.32 8.31 18.61
N GLY A 367 1.94 9.37 18.10
CA GLY A 367 3.31 9.33 17.58
C GLY A 367 4.15 10.49 18.11
N GLY A 368 5.44 10.34 17.99
CA GLY A 368 6.36 11.39 18.36
C GLY A 368 7.66 11.32 17.57
N LYS A 369 8.29 12.48 17.44
CA LYS A 369 9.55 12.65 16.73
C LYS A 369 10.48 13.60 17.51
N GLY A 370 11.73 13.15 17.70
CA GLY A 370 12.81 13.99 18.23
C GLY A 370 12.62 14.46 19.69
N ILE A 371 11.85 13.74 20.49
CA ILE A 371 11.58 14.12 21.89
C ILE A 371 12.62 13.57 22.88
N VAL A 372 13.36 12.53 22.49
CA VAL A 372 14.43 11.97 23.32
C VAL A 372 15.65 12.89 23.25
N PRO A 373 16.19 13.33 24.40
CA PRO A 373 17.37 14.20 24.41
C PRO A 373 18.56 13.61 23.63
N GLY A 374 19.19 14.41 22.77
CA GLY A 374 20.28 13.97 21.91
C GLY A 374 19.86 13.14 20.68
N ARG A 375 18.57 12.87 20.50
CA ARG A 375 18.02 12.04 19.42
C ARG A 375 16.93 12.76 18.60
N PRO A 376 17.29 13.82 17.84
CA PRO A 376 16.31 14.71 17.18
C PRO A 376 15.56 14.06 16.02
N ASN A 377 16.05 12.94 15.47
CA ASN A 377 15.49 12.27 14.30
C ASN A 377 14.79 10.95 14.64
N ASP A 378 14.83 10.52 15.90
CA ASP A 378 14.14 9.30 16.31
C ASP A 378 12.63 9.50 16.27
N THR A 379 11.92 8.44 15.89
CA THR A 379 10.47 8.41 15.88
C THR A 379 9.96 7.21 16.70
N PHE A 380 8.79 7.36 17.27
CA PHE A 380 8.11 6.27 17.97
C PHE A 380 6.61 6.41 17.81
N GLY A 381 5.89 5.34 18.05
CA GLY A 381 4.44 5.38 18.06
C GLY A 381 3.83 4.17 18.72
N ILE A 382 2.58 4.35 19.14
CA ILE A 382 1.65 3.29 19.50
C ILE A 382 0.35 3.55 18.75
N GLY A 383 -0.15 2.52 18.06
CA GLY A 383 -1.37 2.61 17.26
C GLY A 383 -2.21 1.37 17.41
N LEU A 384 -3.50 1.55 17.18
CA LEU A 384 -4.48 0.48 17.08
C LEU A 384 -5.19 0.60 15.74
N ALA A 385 -5.53 -0.55 15.15
CA ALA A 385 -6.28 -0.62 13.90
C ALA A 385 -7.32 -1.72 13.99
N ARG A 386 -8.47 -1.49 13.36
CA ARG A 386 -9.51 -2.47 13.09
C ARG A 386 -9.83 -2.49 11.61
N THR A 387 -9.80 -3.69 11.03
CA THR A 387 -10.23 -3.96 9.66
C THR A 387 -11.49 -4.80 9.71
N GLU A 388 -12.62 -4.27 9.29
CA GLU A 388 -13.90 -4.97 9.25
C GLU A 388 -14.12 -5.54 7.85
N PHE A 389 -14.36 -6.84 7.79
CA PHE A 389 -14.65 -7.55 6.56
C PHE A 389 -16.13 -7.47 6.22
N SER A 390 -16.44 -7.57 4.93
CA SER A 390 -17.82 -7.58 4.47
C SER A 390 -18.58 -8.80 5.02
N ASP A 391 -19.81 -8.59 5.46
CA ASP A 391 -20.73 -9.69 5.85
C ASP A 391 -21.02 -10.64 4.70
N ASN A 392 -20.85 -10.17 3.46
CA ASN A 392 -21.03 -10.95 2.25
C ASN A 392 -19.82 -11.85 1.94
N PHE A 393 -18.70 -11.69 2.66
CA PHE A 393 -17.51 -12.50 2.43
C PHE A 393 -17.68 -13.88 3.04
N LEU A 394 -17.94 -14.89 2.19
CA LEU A 394 -18.15 -16.31 2.55
C LEU A 394 -19.18 -16.58 3.66
N PRO A 395 -20.39 -15.98 3.64
CA PRO A 395 -21.30 -15.97 4.78
C PRO A 395 -21.76 -17.37 5.23
N ALA A 396 -21.98 -18.30 4.29
CA ALA A 396 -22.38 -19.66 4.60
C ALA A 396 -21.25 -20.46 5.25
N LEU A 397 -20.03 -20.33 4.72
CA LEU A 397 -18.84 -21.03 5.20
C LEU A 397 -18.40 -20.51 6.57
N ARG A 398 -18.48 -19.19 6.78
CA ARG A 398 -18.22 -18.55 8.07
C ARG A 398 -19.08 -19.16 9.19
N ARG A 399 -20.38 -19.26 8.96
CA ARG A 399 -21.33 -19.83 9.95
C ARG A 399 -21.17 -21.33 10.12
N ALA A 400 -21.01 -22.09 9.02
CA ALA A 400 -20.92 -23.54 9.07
C ALA A 400 -19.67 -24.05 9.80
N LEU A 401 -18.55 -23.35 9.67
CA LEU A 401 -17.24 -23.74 10.21
C LEU A 401 -16.79 -22.87 11.39
N ASP A 402 -17.59 -21.88 11.78
CA ASP A 402 -17.24 -20.90 12.83
C ASP A 402 -15.87 -20.24 12.56
N LEU A 403 -15.68 -19.77 11.32
CA LEU A 403 -14.41 -19.25 10.86
C LEU A 403 -14.07 -17.86 11.40
N GLY A 404 -15.04 -17.13 11.97
CA GLY A 404 -14.90 -15.71 12.28
C GLY A 404 -15.04 -14.87 11.01
N LEU A 405 -13.97 -14.15 10.62
CA LEU A 405 -13.92 -13.26 9.45
C LEU A 405 -14.77 -11.99 9.59
N ASP A 406 -15.07 -11.57 10.83
CA ASP A 406 -15.82 -10.34 11.08
C ASP A 406 -14.89 -9.13 11.06
N HIS A 407 -13.85 -9.18 11.86
CA HIS A 407 -12.85 -8.13 11.95
C HIS A 407 -11.48 -8.69 12.35
N GLU A 408 -10.45 -7.94 12.03
CA GLU A 408 -9.08 -8.15 12.51
C GLU A 408 -8.62 -6.90 13.24
N ASP A 409 -8.14 -7.10 14.47
CA ASP A 409 -7.60 -6.02 15.30
C ASP A 409 -6.08 -6.14 15.40
N ALA A 410 -5.40 -5.01 15.36
CA ALA A 410 -3.97 -4.92 15.57
C ALA A 410 -3.63 -3.78 16.51
N ILE A 411 -2.74 -4.05 17.46
CA ILE A 411 -2.06 -3.02 18.26
C ILE A 411 -0.58 -3.14 17.91
N GLU A 412 0.04 -2.04 17.56
CA GLU A 412 1.47 -1.99 17.26
C GLU A 412 2.14 -0.88 18.05
N MET A 413 3.35 -1.16 18.52
CA MET A 413 4.26 -0.17 19.06
C MET A 413 5.62 -0.29 18.39
N PHE A 414 6.21 0.85 18.06
CA PHE A 414 7.54 0.89 17.47
C PHE A 414 8.42 1.99 18.10
N TYR A 415 9.72 1.77 18.03
CA TYR A 415 10.73 2.80 18.23
C TYR A 415 11.74 2.72 17.09
N ASN A 416 11.89 3.79 16.33
CA ASN A 416 12.83 3.92 15.22
C ASN A 416 13.98 4.84 15.62
N ALA A 417 15.16 4.26 15.76
CA ALA A 417 16.40 4.96 16.04
C ALA A 417 17.07 5.37 14.73
N SER A 418 17.20 6.67 14.48
CA SER A 418 18.01 7.21 13.41
C SER A 418 19.48 7.20 13.82
N ILE A 419 20.20 6.12 13.50
CA ILE A 419 21.61 5.95 13.88
C ILE A 419 22.52 6.94 13.13
N THR A 420 22.25 7.08 11.83
CA THR A 420 22.86 8.09 10.94
C THR A 420 21.78 8.64 10.01
N GLN A 421 22.12 9.58 9.15
CA GLN A 421 21.16 10.03 8.11
C GLN A 421 20.83 8.93 7.09
N TRP A 422 21.71 7.93 6.92
CA TRP A 422 21.54 6.84 5.96
C TRP A 422 21.13 5.49 6.61
N LEU A 423 21.12 5.38 7.95
CA LEU A 423 20.77 4.15 8.67
C LEU A 423 19.74 4.43 9.76
N ASN A 424 18.60 3.77 9.64
CA ASN A 424 17.59 3.68 10.69
C ASN A 424 17.45 2.23 11.14
N VAL A 425 17.23 2.03 12.44
CA VAL A 425 16.94 0.74 13.05
C VAL A 425 15.68 0.87 13.89
N SER A 426 14.66 0.08 13.60
CA SER A 426 13.39 0.08 14.35
C SER A 426 13.26 -1.22 15.13
N LEU A 427 12.74 -1.10 16.36
CA LEU A 427 12.15 -2.20 17.11
C LEU A 427 10.64 -2.12 16.96
N ASP A 428 9.98 -3.26 16.82
CA ASP A 428 8.56 -3.37 16.56
C ASP A 428 7.94 -4.52 17.34
N LEU A 429 6.76 -4.28 17.90
CA LEU A 429 5.97 -5.28 18.59
C LEU A 429 4.50 -5.10 18.23
N GLN A 430 3.87 -6.18 17.76
CA GLN A 430 2.47 -6.20 17.38
C GLN A 430 1.71 -7.27 18.16
N VAL A 431 0.48 -6.94 18.56
CA VAL A 431 -0.50 -7.89 19.09
C VAL A 431 -1.68 -7.88 18.13
N ILE A 432 -1.98 -9.03 17.54
CA ILE A 432 -2.95 -9.15 16.45
C ILE A 432 -4.00 -10.16 16.87
N GLU A 433 -5.26 -9.76 16.83
CA GLU A 433 -6.38 -10.68 16.93
C GLU A 433 -6.86 -11.02 15.50
N PRO A 434 -6.45 -12.18 14.93
CA PRO A 434 -6.74 -12.52 13.55
C PRO A 434 -8.24 -12.61 13.29
N ALA A 435 -8.68 -12.14 12.12
CA ALA A 435 -10.07 -12.30 11.69
C ALA A 435 -10.45 -13.76 11.52
N LEU A 436 -9.53 -14.58 11.04
CA LEU A 436 -9.74 -16.00 10.83
C LEU A 436 -9.50 -16.76 12.13
N LYS A 437 -10.59 -17.24 12.76
CA LYS A 437 -10.54 -17.93 14.06
C LYS A 437 -10.20 -19.42 13.94
N LYS A 438 -10.34 -20.01 12.75
CA LYS A 438 -10.03 -21.43 12.49
C LYS A 438 -9.40 -21.59 11.11
N MET A 439 -8.40 -22.45 11.01
CA MET A 439 -7.74 -22.82 9.76
C MET A 439 -7.56 -24.34 9.69
N LEU A 440 -7.45 -24.89 8.47
CA LEU A 440 -7.13 -26.29 8.26
C LEU A 440 -5.69 -26.57 8.73
N GLY A 441 -5.54 -27.46 9.70
CA GLY A 441 -4.26 -28.00 10.10
C GLY A 441 -3.73 -29.05 9.11
N SER A 442 -2.48 -29.48 9.27
CA SER A 442 -1.79 -30.47 8.41
C SER A 442 -2.48 -31.84 8.37
N GLY A 443 -3.36 -32.15 9.33
CA GLY A 443 -4.15 -33.37 9.38
C GLY A 443 -5.59 -33.25 8.85
N GLY A 444 -5.94 -32.12 8.19
CA GLY A 444 -7.30 -31.89 7.68
C GLY A 444 -8.33 -31.50 8.74
N ALA A 445 -7.96 -31.43 10.02
CA ALA A 445 -8.82 -30.94 11.09
C ALA A 445 -8.72 -29.42 11.22
N LEU A 446 -9.81 -28.76 11.61
CA LEU A 446 -9.81 -27.33 11.92
C LEU A 446 -9.04 -27.10 13.24
N LYS A 447 -8.06 -26.21 13.19
CA LYS A 447 -7.27 -25.73 14.33
C LYS A 447 -7.64 -24.28 14.63
N ASN A 448 -7.76 -23.92 15.91
CA ASN A 448 -7.96 -22.53 16.29
C ASN A 448 -6.72 -21.67 15.95
N VAL A 449 -6.96 -20.42 15.64
CA VAL A 449 -5.94 -19.40 15.47
C VAL A 449 -6.08 -18.44 16.65
N ASP A 450 -5.08 -18.41 17.50
CA ASP A 450 -5.06 -17.58 18.70
C ASP A 450 -4.51 -16.18 18.39
N THR A 451 -4.70 -15.24 19.32
CA THR A 451 -4.08 -13.90 19.25
C THR A 451 -2.57 -14.04 19.06
N ALA A 452 -2.04 -13.45 17.99
CA ALA A 452 -0.63 -13.51 17.65
C ALA A 452 0.13 -12.35 18.29
N VAL A 453 1.31 -12.65 18.86
CA VAL A 453 2.30 -11.63 19.24
C VAL A 453 3.46 -11.72 18.25
N VAL A 454 3.67 -10.65 17.48
CA VAL A 454 4.74 -10.56 16.46
C VAL A 454 5.76 -9.53 16.91
N GLY A 455 7.02 -9.94 16.94
CA GLY A 455 8.15 -9.05 17.22
C GLY A 455 9.05 -8.93 16.00
N GLY A 456 9.66 -7.77 15.81
CA GLY A 456 10.53 -7.54 14.66
C GLY A 456 11.59 -6.47 14.88
N VAL A 457 12.61 -6.55 14.03
CA VAL A 457 13.61 -5.50 13.85
C VAL A 457 13.58 -5.10 12.39
N ARG A 458 13.60 -3.82 12.11
CA ARG A 458 13.68 -3.32 10.73
C ARG A 458 14.92 -2.44 10.60
N MET A 459 15.72 -2.71 9.58
CA MET A 459 16.85 -1.87 9.17
C MET A 459 16.51 -1.19 7.85
N TYR A 460 16.60 0.13 7.81
CA TYR A 460 16.42 0.93 6.60
C TYR A 460 17.74 1.63 6.26
N ILE A 461 18.32 1.27 5.13
CA ILE A 461 19.63 1.72 4.66
C ILE A 461 19.47 2.47 3.36
N ARG A 462 19.97 3.70 3.30
CA ARG A 462 19.96 4.58 2.12
C ARG A 462 21.34 4.67 1.51
N PHE A 463 21.50 4.21 0.26
CA PHE A 463 22.78 4.21 -0.46
C PHE A 463 23.02 5.46 -1.27
#